data_c0698fb8ad3d0049a33e0ae87d828d99
#
_entry.id   c0698fb8ad3d0049a33e0ae87d828d99
#
_cell.length_a   1.000
_cell.length_b   1.000
_cell.length_c   1.000
_cell.angle_alpha   90.00
_cell.angle_beta   90.00
_cell.angle_gamma   90.00
#
_symmetry.space_group_name_H-M   'P 1'
#
loop_
_entity.id
_entity.type
_entity.pdbx_description
1 polymer ?
#
loop_
_entity_poly.entity_id
_entity_poly.type
_entity_poly.pdbx_seq_one_letter_code
_entity_poly.pdbx_strand_id
1 'polypeptide(L)'
;MTDRAKGLLIGVGGILVLTPDALIIRMIHGDAWMVTFWRGILVGIVLLGFFAIRERGNFGRMLRGLGWYGVGMTLLYAFGSLSFNLAIKTTAVANALLILSSLPLLSALLSLLVLREAVPLRTWVAIAIAGTGIAVIFAEGIAGGSWFGEFFAFLTALTLAVQFVLIRKAKALNFVPTIGIGGVLAAVVMLFVTDPFEVPVSDYWLLALMGFVVQPIAFAAINLAPRYLPAPEVGLIMLLETVLGPLWVWVFLNEVPSRVTFVGGGLVLVALIFNAVLSLRTPSSSEKSSLTTNSPV
;
A
#
# COMPACT_ATOMS: atom_id res chain seq x y z
N MET A 1 -17.94 -16.73 -15.26
CA MET A 1 -17.10 -15.53 -15.08
C MET A 1 -15.66 -15.92 -15.38
N THR A 2 -14.97 -15.20 -16.25
CA THR A 2 -13.56 -15.48 -16.54
C THR A 2 -12.68 -15.14 -15.34
N ASP A 3 -11.53 -15.79 -15.20
CA ASP A 3 -10.60 -15.52 -14.07
C ASP A 3 -10.14 -14.06 -14.03
N ARG A 4 -9.95 -13.45 -15.22
CA ARG A 4 -9.65 -12.01 -15.34
C ARG A 4 -10.77 -11.13 -14.79
N ALA A 5 -12.03 -11.43 -15.08
CA ALA A 5 -13.18 -10.68 -14.55
C ALA A 5 -13.27 -10.82 -13.01
N LYS A 6 -12.98 -12.01 -12.47
CA LYS A 6 -12.87 -12.21 -11.01
C LYS A 6 -11.77 -11.35 -10.40
N GLY A 7 -10.58 -11.36 -11.00
CA GLY A 7 -9.45 -10.57 -10.56
C GLY A 7 -9.75 -9.07 -10.55
N LEU A 8 -10.39 -8.55 -11.60
CA LEU A 8 -10.80 -7.15 -11.67
C LEU A 8 -11.83 -6.79 -10.59
N LEU A 9 -12.87 -7.62 -10.40
CA LEU A 9 -13.87 -7.36 -9.36
C LEU A 9 -13.27 -7.38 -7.96
N ILE A 10 -12.40 -8.34 -7.67
CA ILE A 10 -11.72 -8.44 -6.37
C ILE A 10 -10.78 -7.25 -6.17
N GLY A 11 -9.96 -6.93 -7.16
CA GLY A 11 -9.00 -5.84 -7.07
C GLY A 11 -9.67 -4.47 -6.95
N VAL A 12 -10.59 -4.15 -7.86
CA VAL A 12 -11.34 -2.88 -7.84
C VAL A 12 -12.20 -2.79 -6.56
N GLY A 13 -12.91 -3.86 -6.20
CA GLY A 13 -13.70 -3.89 -4.96
C GLY A 13 -12.84 -3.66 -3.72
N GLY A 14 -11.67 -4.31 -3.64
CA GLY A 14 -10.73 -4.13 -2.54
C GLY A 14 -10.21 -2.69 -2.42
N ILE A 15 -9.82 -2.08 -3.54
CA ILE A 15 -9.37 -0.68 -3.55
C ILE A 15 -10.52 0.28 -3.24
N LEU A 16 -11.71 0.08 -3.79
CA LEU A 16 -12.87 0.93 -3.43
C LEU A 16 -13.20 0.89 -1.94
N VAL A 17 -13.07 -0.27 -1.30
CA VAL A 17 -13.20 -0.39 0.16
C VAL A 17 -12.06 0.35 0.88
N LEU A 18 -10.84 0.38 0.31
CA LEU A 18 -9.69 1.04 0.91
C LEU A 18 -9.73 2.57 0.76
N THR A 19 -10.31 3.11 -0.33
CA THR A 19 -10.24 4.55 -0.64
C THR A 19 -10.67 5.49 0.50
N PRO A 20 -11.64 5.18 1.40
CA PRO A 20 -11.99 6.04 2.51
C PRO A 20 -11.04 5.93 3.72
N ASP A 21 -10.05 5.02 3.71
CA ASP A 21 -9.15 4.79 4.87
C ASP A 21 -8.43 6.06 5.31
N ALA A 22 -7.87 6.82 4.37
CA ALA A 22 -7.20 8.09 4.67
C ALA A 22 -8.16 9.16 5.23
N LEU A 23 -9.41 9.23 4.72
CA LEU A 23 -10.45 10.09 5.27
C LEU A 23 -10.77 9.70 6.72
N ILE A 24 -10.99 8.41 6.97
CA ILE A 24 -11.31 7.90 8.31
C ILE A 24 -10.19 8.27 9.30
N ILE A 25 -8.91 8.04 8.93
CA ILE A 25 -7.76 8.43 9.76
C ILE A 25 -7.78 9.93 10.04
N ARG A 26 -8.10 10.76 9.04
CA ARG A 26 -8.12 12.21 9.18
C ARG A 26 -9.27 12.70 10.09
N MET A 27 -10.42 12.01 10.07
CA MET A 27 -11.57 12.32 10.91
C MET A 27 -11.41 11.94 12.38
N ILE A 28 -10.61 10.92 12.70
CA ILE A 28 -10.37 10.48 14.08
C ILE A 28 -9.63 11.58 14.84
N HIS A 29 -10.18 12.02 15.98
CA HIS A 29 -9.56 12.99 16.87
C HIS A 29 -8.51 12.27 17.73
N GLY A 30 -7.25 12.57 17.49
CA GLY A 30 -6.12 11.97 18.15
C GLY A 30 -4.88 11.96 17.27
N ASP A 31 -3.77 11.57 17.86
CA ASP A 31 -2.50 11.53 17.17
C ASP A 31 -2.30 10.26 16.30
N ALA A 32 -1.24 10.25 15.52
CA ALA A 32 -0.93 9.10 14.66
C ALA A 32 -0.57 7.84 15.46
N TRP A 33 -0.07 8.00 16.68
CA TRP A 33 0.35 6.90 17.55
C TRP A 33 -0.87 6.13 18.04
N MET A 34 -1.89 6.86 18.54
CA MET A 34 -3.16 6.29 18.98
C MET A 34 -3.89 5.59 17.81
N VAL A 35 -3.95 6.22 16.63
CA VAL A 35 -4.54 5.58 15.44
C VAL A 35 -3.79 4.31 15.07
N THR A 36 -2.44 4.31 15.16
CA THR A 36 -1.62 3.13 14.88
C THR A 36 -1.89 2.00 15.86
N PHE A 37 -2.09 2.31 17.14
CA PHE A 37 -2.49 1.31 18.14
C PHE A 37 -3.80 0.62 17.77
N TRP A 38 -4.88 1.40 17.62
CA TRP A 38 -6.20 0.84 17.35
C TRP A 38 -6.26 0.10 16.01
N ARG A 39 -5.70 0.70 14.96
CA ARG A 39 -5.57 0.07 13.64
C ARG A 39 -4.84 -1.27 13.74
N GLY A 40 -3.72 -1.30 14.44
CA GLY A 40 -2.89 -2.50 14.58
C GLY A 40 -3.58 -3.61 15.36
N ILE A 41 -4.16 -3.30 16.53
CA ILE A 41 -4.80 -4.32 17.38
C ILE A 41 -6.06 -4.89 16.71
N LEU A 42 -6.91 -4.05 16.09
CA LEU A 42 -8.16 -4.50 15.48
C LEU A 42 -7.90 -5.36 14.23
N VAL A 43 -6.99 -4.93 13.34
CA VAL A 43 -6.57 -5.74 12.19
C VAL A 43 -5.92 -7.04 12.66
N GLY A 44 -5.11 -6.97 13.72
CA GLY A 44 -4.51 -8.15 14.35
C GLY A 44 -5.56 -9.14 14.82
N ILE A 45 -6.55 -8.70 15.58
CA ILE A 45 -7.65 -9.56 16.07
C ILE A 45 -8.37 -10.25 14.89
N VAL A 46 -8.72 -9.50 13.85
CA VAL A 46 -9.46 -10.05 12.70
C VAL A 46 -8.62 -11.06 11.93
N LEU A 47 -7.41 -10.67 11.51
CA LEU A 47 -6.61 -11.55 10.66
C LEU A 47 -6.04 -12.76 11.41
N LEU A 48 -5.51 -12.56 12.61
CA LEU A 48 -4.99 -13.69 13.40
C LEU A 48 -6.11 -14.60 13.87
N GLY A 49 -7.26 -14.03 14.27
CA GLY A 49 -8.46 -14.80 14.62
C GLY A 49 -8.95 -15.64 13.44
N PHE A 50 -9.06 -15.06 12.25
CA PHE A 50 -9.43 -15.78 11.03
C PHE A 50 -8.48 -16.95 10.74
N PHE A 51 -7.16 -16.72 10.77
CA PHE A 51 -6.19 -17.78 10.50
C PHE A 51 -6.10 -18.81 11.62
N ALA A 52 -6.27 -18.43 12.87
CA ALA A 52 -6.33 -19.37 14.00
C ALA A 52 -7.52 -20.34 13.86
N ILE A 53 -8.68 -19.85 13.46
CA ILE A 53 -9.87 -20.67 13.21
C ILE A 53 -9.69 -21.54 11.98
N ARG A 54 -9.17 -21.00 10.88
CA ARG A 54 -9.01 -21.71 9.61
C ARG A 54 -7.95 -22.81 9.67
N GLU A 55 -6.79 -22.50 10.21
CA GLU A 55 -5.63 -23.42 10.26
C GLU A 55 -5.67 -24.33 11.50
N ARG A 56 -6.57 -24.06 12.45
CA ARG A 56 -6.76 -24.82 13.70
C ARG A 56 -5.40 -25.15 14.35
N GLY A 57 -5.11 -26.44 14.59
CA GLY A 57 -3.85 -26.87 15.22
C GLY A 57 -2.55 -26.63 14.41
N ASN A 58 -2.64 -26.22 13.15
CA ASN A 58 -1.48 -25.97 12.28
C ASN A 58 -1.01 -24.51 12.25
N PHE A 59 -1.73 -23.59 12.91
CA PHE A 59 -1.41 -22.15 12.88
C PHE A 59 0.04 -21.85 13.30
N GLY A 60 0.51 -22.40 14.42
CA GLY A 60 1.89 -22.21 14.86
C GLY A 60 2.94 -22.79 13.90
N ARG A 61 2.62 -23.89 13.23
CA ARG A 61 3.52 -24.48 12.20
C ARG A 61 3.58 -23.59 10.97
N MET A 62 2.45 -23.05 10.54
CA MET A 62 2.38 -22.09 9.42
C MET A 62 3.24 -20.85 9.70
N LEU A 63 3.14 -20.25 10.90
CA LEU A 63 3.95 -19.09 11.27
C LEU A 63 5.46 -19.41 11.30
N ARG A 64 5.85 -20.56 11.87
CA ARG A 64 7.26 -20.98 11.86
C ARG A 64 7.79 -21.19 10.45
N GLY A 65 6.95 -21.67 9.53
CA GLY A 65 7.30 -21.86 8.12
C GLY A 65 7.65 -20.55 7.38
N LEU A 66 7.24 -19.39 7.90
CA LEU A 66 7.59 -18.09 7.32
C LEU A 66 9.06 -17.70 7.58
N GLY A 67 9.70 -18.24 8.62
CA GLY A 67 11.10 -17.99 8.95
C GLY A 67 11.46 -16.51 9.03
N TRP A 68 12.68 -16.16 8.61
CA TRP A 68 13.15 -14.77 8.60
C TRP A 68 12.37 -13.84 7.68
N TYR A 69 11.78 -14.37 6.59
CA TYR A 69 10.89 -13.59 5.73
C TYR A 69 9.64 -13.11 6.49
N GLY A 70 9.08 -13.97 7.35
CA GLY A 70 7.96 -13.61 8.20
C GLY A 70 8.32 -12.51 9.20
N VAL A 71 9.49 -12.59 9.84
CA VAL A 71 9.97 -11.53 10.75
C VAL A 71 10.15 -10.20 10.00
N GLY A 72 10.84 -10.22 8.86
CA GLY A 72 11.03 -9.02 8.04
C GLY A 72 9.71 -8.38 7.60
N MET A 73 8.75 -9.19 7.12
CA MET A 73 7.42 -8.71 6.71
C MET A 73 6.63 -8.12 7.89
N THR A 74 6.71 -8.72 9.07
CA THR A 74 6.08 -8.23 10.30
C THR A 74 6.61 -6.85 10.69
N LEU A 75 7.93 -6.68 10.69
CA LEU A 75 8.57 -5.40 11.01
C LEU A 75 8.27 -4.32 9.95
N LEU A 76 8.31 -4.68 8.67
CA LEU A 76 7.99 -3.77 7.58
C LEU A 76 6.53 -3.32 7.64
N TYR A 77 5.60 -4.22 7.98
CA TYR A 77 4.20 -3.83 8.15
C TYR A 77 4.01 -2.91 9.35
N ALA A 78 4.57 -3.25 10.51
CA ALA A 78 4.47 -2.42 11.71
C ALA A 78 4.99 -1.00 11.47
N PHE A 79 6.20 -0.89 10.89
CA PHE A 79 6.81 0.40 10.57
C PHE A 79 6.07 1.15 9.46
N GLY A 80 5.65 0.45 8.40
CA GLY A 80 4.88 1.04 7.29
C GLY A 80 3.53 1.58 7.74
N SER A 81 2.81 0.86 8.61
CA SER A 81 1.53 1.31 9.17
C SER A 81 1.68 2.58 10.01
N LEU A 82 2.70 2.64 10.87
CA LEU A 82 3.04 3.85 11.62
C LEU A 82 3.38 5.02 10.68
N SER A 83 4.26 4.77 9.70
CA SER A 83 4.68 5.79 8.73
C SER A 83 3.49 6.35 7.95
N PHE A 84 2.56 5.50 7.53
CA PHE A 84 1.35 5.91 6.84
C PHE A 84 0.46 6.81 7.71
N ASN A 85 0.21 6.41 8.97
CA ASN A 85 -0.61 7.20 9.87
C ASN A 85 0.04 8.56 10.19
N LEU A 86 1.36 8.60 10.38
CA LEU A 86 2.12 9.85 10.54
C LEU A 86 1.97 10.73 9.29
N ALA A 87 2.14 10.17 8.10
CA ALA A 87 1.96 10.91 6.86
C ALA A 87 0.56 11.54 6.78
N ILE A 88 -0.49 10.74 6.93
CA ILE A 88 -1.89 11.22 6.83
C ILE A 88 -2.21 12.28 7.89
N LYS A 89 -1.62 12.19 9.08
CA LYS A 89 -1.88 13.14 10.18
C LYS A 89 -1.07 14.43 10.07
N THR A 90 0.08 14.43 9.39
CA THR A 90 1.04 15.55 9.45
C THR A 90 1.27 16.27 8.11
N THR A 91 0.75 15.73 6.98
CA THR A 91 0.73 16.45 5.69
C THR A 91 -0.65 16.40 5.04
N ALA A 92 -0.85 17.10 3.93
CA ALA A 92 -2.07 17.00 3.15
C ALA A 92 -2.26 15.56 2.62
N VAL A 93 -3.47 15.01 2.72
CA VAL A 93 -3.77 13.65 2.29
C VAL A 93 -3.42 13.44 0.81
N ALA A 94 -3.67 14.46 -0.03
CA ALA A 94 -3.28 14.42 -1.43
C ALA A 94 -1.77 14.22 -1.61
N ASN A 95 -0.93 14.97 -0.88
CA ASN A 95 0.53 14.83 -0.93
C ASN A 95 0.96 13.42 -0.53
N ALA A 96 0.43 12.93 0.60
CA ALA A 96 0.77 11.61 1.11
C ALA A 96 0.44 10.51 0.08
N LEU A 97 -0.77 10.50 -0.49
CA LEU A 97 -1.20 9.47 -1.44
C LEU A 97 -0.51 9.60 -2.81
N LEU A 98 -0.18 10.83 -3.26
CA LEU A 98 0.59 11.03 -4.48
C LEU A 98 2.03 10.52 -4.34
N ILE A 99 2.68 10.76 -3.19
CA ILE A 99 4.00 10.19 -2.91
C ILE A 99 3.93 8.68 -2.83
N LEU A 100 2.91 8.14 -2.16
CA LEU A 100 2.68 6.70 -2.04
C LEU A 100 2.47 6.02 -3.41
N SER A 101 1.86 6.71 -4.36
CA SER A 101 1.65 6.19 -5.72
C SER A 101 2.95 5.94 -6.50
N SER A 102 4.11 6.40 -6.01
CA SER A 102 5.42 6.03 -6.56
C SER A 102 5.83 4.57 -6.27
N LEU A 103 5.07 3.86 -5.44
CA LEU A 103 5.28 2.45 -5.07
C LEU A 103 5.64 1.52 -6.24
N PRO A 104 4.96 1.53 -7.42
CA PRO A 104 5.34 0.66 -8.54
C PRO A 104 6.75 0.95 -9.07
N LEU A 105 7.15 2.22 -9.07
CA LEU A 105 8.47 2.65 -9.56
C LEU A 105 9.56 2.27 -8.56
N LEU A 106 9.32 2.47 -7.26
CA LEU A 106 10.22 2.00 -6.20
C LEU A 106 10.36 0.47 -6.21
N SER A 107 9.25 -0.25 -6.43
CA SER A 107 9.26 -1.70 -6.55
C SER A 107 10.09 -2.18 -7.76
N ALA A 108 10.03 -1.47 -8.89
CA ALA A 108 10.85 -1.78 -10.06
C ALA A 108 12.35 -1.58 -9.75
N LEU A 109 12.71 -0.47 -9.11
CA LEU A 109 14.09 -0.19 -8.71
C LEU A 109 14.63 -1.23 -7.73
N LEU A 110 13.84 -1.59 -6.70
CA LEU A 110 14.23 -2.62 -5.74
C LEU A 110 14.29 -4.01 -6.37
N SER A 111 13.43 -4.32 -7.34
CA SER A 111 13.50 -5.58 -8.11
C SER A 111 14.81 -5.69 -8.90
N LEU A 112 15.30 -4.60 -9.47
CA LEU A 112 16.61 -4.56 -10.10
C LEU A 112 17.74 -4.94 -9.12
N LEU A 113 17.71 -4.37 -7.91
CA LEU A 113 18.76 -4.57 -6.91
C LEU A 113 18.68 -5.95 -6.25
N VAL A 114 17.49 -6.43 -5.89
CA VAL A 114 17.28 -7.65 -5.09
C VAL A 114 17.07 -8.89 -5.95
N LEU A 115 16.32 -8.76 -7.06
CA LEU A 115 15.97 -9.87 -7.95
C LEU A 115 16.84 -9.89 -9.21
N ARG A 116 17.64 -8.83 -9.44
CA ARG A 116 18.48 -8.62 -10.64
C ARG A 116 17.66 -8.66 -11.93
N GLU A 117 16.42 -8.23 -11.86
CA GLU A 117 15.55 -8.13 -13.02
C GLU A 117 15.84 -6.82 -13.77
N ALA A 118 16.02 -6.90 -15.09
CA ALA A 118 16.27 -5.71 -15.90
C ALA A 118 15.06 -4.76 -15.89
N VAL A 119 15.30 -3.49 -15.58
CA VAL A 119 14.29 -2.44 -15.62
C VAL A 119 14.32 -1.82 -17.03
N PRO A 120 13.21 -1.87 -17.77
CA PRO A 120 13.16 -1.32 -19.12
C PRO A 120 13.30 0.21 -19.11
N LEU A 121 13.86 0.79 -20.20
CA LEU A 121 14.13 2.22 -20.31
C LEU A 121 12.89 3.09 -20.05
N ARG A 122 11.71 2.65 -20.48
CA ARG A 122 10.43 3.32 -20.19
C ARG A 122 10.19 3.55 -18.69
N THR A 123 10.57 2.56 -17.86
CA THR A 123 10.42 2.64 -16.40
C THR A 123 11.42 3.64 -15.81
N TRP A 124 12.65 3.71 -16.34
CA TRP A 124 13.62 4.73 -15.95
C TRP A 124 13.13 6.15 -16.25
N VAL A 125 12.54 6.36 -17.43
CA VAL A 125 11.91 7.64 -17.80
C VAL A 125 10.77 7.96 -16.83
N ALA A 126 9.92 6.99 -16.51
CA ALA A 126 8.83 7.18 -15.55
C ALA A 126 9.36 7.51 -14.14
N ILE A 127 10.44 6.85 -13.68
CA ILE A 127 11.09 7.16 -12.39
C ILE A 127 11.60 8.61 -12.37
N ALA A 128 12.23 9.07 -13.45
CA ALA A 128 12.73 10.44 -13.52
C ALA A 128 11.59 11.47 -13.47
N ILE A 129 10.51 11.26 -14.24
CA ILE A 129 9.35 12.19 -14.25
C ILE A 129 8.63 12.17 -12.89
N ALA A 130 8.34 10.98 -12.32
CA ALA A 130 7.69 10.88 -11.02
C ALA A 130 8.57 11.45 -9.90
N GLY A 131 9.87 11.20 -9.94
CA GLY A 131 10.84 11.76 -8.99
C GLY A 131 10.84 13.30 -9.01
N THR A 132 10.74 13.91 -10.19
CA THR A 132 10.58 15.38 -10.32
C THR A 132 9.27 15.85 -9.69
N GLY A 133 8.15 15.15 -9.93
CA GLY A 133 6.86 15.48 -9.32
C GLY A 133 6.89 15.39 -7.79
N ILE A 134 7.50 14.33 -7.24
CA ILE A 134 7.68 14.15 -5.79
C ILE A 134 8.59 15.25 -5.23
N ALA A 135 9.69 15.60 -5.90
CA ALA A 135 10.58 16.66 -5.47
C ALA A 135 9.87 18.02 -5.39
N VAL A 136 8.96 18.31 -6.33
CA VAL A 136 8.12 19.53 -6.31
C VAL A 136 7.21 19.54 -5.07
N ILE A 137 6.56 18.42 -4.74
CA ILE A 137 5.71 18.30 -3.55
C ILE A 137 6.54 18.47 -2.27
N PHE A 138 7.71 17.83 -2.18
CA PHE A 138 8.61 17.97 -1.04
C PHE A 138 9.13 19.41 -0.86
N ALA A 139 9.43 20.11 -1.96
CA ALA A 139 9.87 21.49 -1.90
C ALA A 139 8.80 22.42 -1.30
N GLU A 140 7.52 22.20 -1.66
CA GLU A 140 6.39 22.89 -1.03
C GLU A 140 6.28 22.53 0.46
N GLY A 141 6.41 21.25 0.79
CA GLY A 141 6.36 20.76 2.17
C GLY A 141 7.44 21.35 3.05
N ILE A 142 8.66 21.50 2.54
CA ILE A 142 9.76 22.18 3.25
C ILE A 142 9.40 23.65 3.51
N ALA A 143 8.90 24.36 2.48
CA ALA A 143 8.49 25.74 2.60
C ALA A 143 7.29 25.94 3.55
N GLY A 144 6.34 25.00 3.55
CA GLY A 144 5.13 25.02 4.37
C GLY A 144 5.26 24.35 5.76
N GLY A 145 6.38 23.71 6.08
CA GLY A 145 6.61 23.01 7.35
C GLY A 145 5.99 21.62 7.44
N SER A 146 5.48 21.05 6.35
CA SER A 146 4.85 19.70 6.32
C SER A 146 5.80 18.58 5.88
N TRP A 147 7.07 18.88 5.61
CA TRP A 147 8.06 17.94 5.08
C TRP A 147 8.16 16.61 5.85
N PHE A 148 7.87 16.66 7.16
CA PHE A 148 7.91 15.50 8.03
C PHE A 148 6.87 14.44 7.59
N GLY A 149 5.63 14.86 7.31
CA GLY A 149 4.58 13.96 6.83
C GLY A 149 4.88 13.39 5.45
N GLU A 150 5.43 14.20 4.56
CA GLU A 150 5.83 13.78 3.21
C GLU A 150 6.99 12.78 3.25
N PHE A 151 7.96 12.98 4.15
CA PHE A 151 9.02 12.01 4.39
C PHE A 151 8.46 10.66 4.85
N PHE A 152 7.48 10.64 5.77
CA PHE A 152 6.83 9.41 6.20
C PHE A 152 5.96 8.78 5.11
N ALA A 153 5.36 9.57 4.22
CA ALA A 153 4.70 9.05 3.03
C ALA A 153 5.68 8.30 2.11
N PHE A 154 6.87 8.87 1.89
CA PHE A 154 7.93 8.21 1.14
C PHE A 154 8.43 6.92 1.82
N LEU A 155 8.63 6.93 3.14
CA LEU A 155 8.99 5.73 3.90
C LEU A 155 7.90 4.66 3.80
N THR A 156 6.62 5.04 3.80
CA THR A 156 5.51 4.11 3.58
C THR A 156 5.61 3.47 2.19
N ALA A 157 5.81 4.27 1.14
CA ALA A 157 5.99 3.75 -0.22
C ALA A 157 7.19 2.80 -0.32
N LEU A 158 8.30 3.15 0.33
CA LEU A 158 9.52 2.33 0.34
C LEU A 158 9.29 1.00 1.07
N THR A 159 8.64 1.00 2.25
CA THR A 159 8.35 -0.24 3.00
C THR A 159 7.43 -1.16 2.24
N LEU A 160 6.39 -0.63 1.60
CA LEU A 160 5.49 -1.40 0.74
C LEU A 160 6.22 -1.95 -0.50
N ALA A 161 7.12 -1.17 -1.10
CA ALA A 161 7.93 -1.63 -2.23
C ALA A 161 8.83 -2.81 -1.83
N VAL A 162 9.48 -2.73 -0.66
CA VAL A 162 10.27 -3.86 -0.11
C VAL A 162 9.37 -5.07 0.14
N GLN A 163 8.19 -4.89 0.75
CA GLN A 163 7.24 -5.98 0.98
C GLN A 163 6.85 -6.67 -0.34
N PHE A 164 6.52 -5.92 -1.40
CA PHE A 164 6.16 -6.49 -2.70
C PHE A 164 7.30 -7.27 -3.33
N VAL A 165 8.54 -6.80 -3.22
CA VAL A 165 9.72 -7.52 -3.71
C VAL A 165 9.95 -8.79 -2.91
N LEU A 166 9.78 -8.78 -1.58
CA LEU A 166 9.89 -9.97 -0.73
C LEU A 166 8.80 -11.00 -1.03
N ILE A 167 7.54 -10.57 -1.22
CA ILE A 167 6.44 -11.45 -1.64
C ILE A 167 6.76 -12.10 -2.99
N ARG A 168 7.31 -11.32 -3.93
CA ARG A 168 7.71 -11.84 -5.24
C ARG A 168 8.87 -12.83 -5.14
N LYS A 169 9.84 -12.59 -4.26
CA LYS A 169 10.97 -13.48 -4.01
C LYS A 169 10.56 -14.80 -3.35
N ALA A 170 9.58 -14.76 -2.45
CA ALA A 170 9.13 -15.90 -1.66
C ALA A 170 7.65 -16.27 -1.96
N LYS A 171 7.32 -16.44 -3.25
CA LYS A 171 5.95 -16.68 -3.77
C LYS A 171 5.19 -17.84 -3.13
N ALA A 172 5.91 -18.85 -2.61
CA ALA A 172 5.29 -20.02 -1.97
C ALA A 172 4.73 -19.73 -0.57
N LEU A 173 5.12 -18.61 0.05
CA LEU A 173 4.73 -18.24 1.40
C LEU A 173 3.46 -17.39 1.39
N ASN A 174 2.61 -17.58 2.41
CA ASN A 174 1.44 -16.73 2.64
C ASN A 174 1.77 -15.71 3.72
N PHE A 175 2.01 -14.46 3.31
CA PHE A 175 2.38 -13.39 4.22
C PHE A 175 1.18 -12.66 4.87
N VAL A 176 -0.07 -12.98 4.55
CA VAL A 176 -1.24 -12.30 5.16
C VAL A 176 -1.23 -12.36 6.69
N PRO A 177 -0.85 -13.46 7.35
CA PRO A 177 -0.75 -13.49 8.82
C PRO A 177 0.26 -12.50 9.40
N THR A 178 1.32 -12.14 8.66
CA THR A 178 2.32 -11.18 9.15
C THR A 178 1.79 -9.76 9.26
N ILE A 179 0.73 -9.43 8.50
CA ILE A 179 -0.01 -8.17 8.63
C ILE A 179 -0.63 -8.09 10.02
N GLY A 180 -1.32 -9.15 10.44
CA GLY A 180 -1.92 -9.20 11.78
C GLY A 180 -0.87 -9.15 12.90
N ILE A 181 0.23 -9.91 12.77
CA ILE A 181 1.32 -9.90 13.76
C ILE A 181 1.99 -8.53 13.81
N GLY A 182 2.27 -7.92 12.65
CA GLY A 182 2.86 -6.59 12.57
C GLY A 182 1.95 -5.50 13.14
N GLY A 183 0.63 -5.63 12.93
CA GLY A 183 -0.37 -4.76 13.57
C GLY A 183 -0.33 -4.85 15.09
N VAL A 184 -0.35 -6.08 15.64
CA VAL A 184 -0.22 -6.29 17.09
C VAL A 184 1.12 -5.76 17.63
N LEU A 185 2.22 -6.01 16.90
CA LEU A 185 3.53 -5.49 17.27
C LEU A 185 3.53 -3.96 17.33
N ALA A 186 2.99 -3.30 16.30
CA ALA A 186 2.86 -1.85 16.29
C ALA A 186 2.01 -1.37 17.47
N ALA A 187 0.86 -2.00 17.74
CA ALA A 187 0.01 -1.66 18.85
C ALA A 187 0.73 -1.79 20.20
N VAL A 188 1.45 -2.90 20.43
CA VAL A 188 2.23 -3.10 21.66
C VAL A 188 3.30 -2.00 21.84
N VAL A 189 4.01 -1.63 20.78
CA VAL A 189 4.99 -0.54 20.84
C VAL A 189 4.32 0.80 21.18
N MET A 190 3.13 1.06 20.63
CA MET A 190 2.41 2.31 20.87
C MET A 190 1.93 2.46 22.32
N LEU A 191 1.71 1.37 23.07
CA LEU A 191 1.40 1.43 24.50
C LEU A 191 2.50 2.10 25.35
N PHE A 192 3.73 2.12 24.85
CA PHE A 192 4.86 2.77 25.55
C PHE A 192 5.08 4.23 25.10
N VAL A 193 4.36 4.68 24.07
CA VAL A 193 4.57 5.99 23.43
C VAL A 193 3.41 6.95 23.73
N THR A 194 2.17 6.42 23.80
CA THR A 194 0.96 7.22 23.98
C THR A 194 -0.04 6.48 24.87
N ASP A 195 -1.00 7.20 25.47
CA ASP A 195 -2.20 6.58 26.02
C ASP A 195 -3.23 6.41 24.90
N PRO A 196 -3.42 5.19 24.37
CA PRO A 196 -4.32 4.98 23.25
C PRO A 196 -5.80 4.98 23.66
N PHE A 197 -6.13 5.08 24.93
CA PHE A 197 -7.50 5.02 25.45
C PHE A 197 -8.13 6.40 25.65
N GLU A 198 -7.34 7.47 25.54
CA GLU A 198 -7.84 8.84 25.50
C GLU A 198 -8.47 9.18 24.14
N VAL A 199 -9.54 8.46 23.78
CA VAL A 199 -10.26 8.60 22.51
C VAL A 199 -11.66 9.12 22.80
N PRO A 200 -12.14 10.16 22.10
CA PRO A 200 -13.54 10.56 22.16
C PRO A 200 -14.46 9.39 21.81
N VAL A 201 -15.55 9.25 22.58
CA VAL A 201 -16.52 8.15 22.38
C VAL A 201 -17.06 8.17 20.94
N SER A 202 -17.17 9.36 20.34
CA SER A 202 -17.59 9.56 18.94
C SER A 202 -16.69 8.84 17.92
N ASP A 203 -15.44 8.57 18.23
CA ASP A 203 -14.46 8.07 17.26
C ASP A 203 -14.31 6.55 17.28
N TYR A 204 -14.83 5.87 18.32
CA TYR A 204 -14.73 4.41 18.41
C TYR A 204 -15.38 3.69 17.22
N TRP A 205 -16.47 4.24 16.66
CA TRP A 205 -17.09 3.64 15.48
C TRP A 205 -16.21 3.78 14.22
N LEU A 206 -15.48 4.90 14.09
CA LEU A 206 -14.51 5.10 12.99
C LEU A 206 -13.34 4.11 13.11
N LEU A 207 -12.80 3.94 14.32
CA LEU A 207 -11.76 2.97 14.62
C LEU A 207 -12.24 1.55 14.33
N ALA A 208 -13.46 1.20 14.76
CA ALA A 208 -14.06 -0.10 14.51
C ALA A 208 -14.28 -0.33 13.01
N LEU A 209 -14.84 0.65 12.28
CA LEU A 209 -15.04 0.57 10.84
C LEU A 209 -13.72 0.34 10.11
N MET A 210 -12.69 1.11 10.44
CA MET A 210 -11.36 1.00 9.85
C MET A 210 -10.73 -0.37 10.13
N GLY A 211 -10.70 -0.80 11.39
CA GLY A 211 -9.95 -1.98 11.83
C GLY A 211 -10.67 -3.31 11.58
N PHE A 212 -12.00 -3.35 11.70
CA PHE A 212 -12.77 -4.58 11.50
C PHE A 212 -13.26 -4.78 10.07
N VAL A 213 -13.45 -3.71 9.30
CA VAL A 213 -14.11 -3.79 7.98
C VAL A 213 -13.15 -3.35 6.87
N VAL A 214 -12.75 -2.09 6.86
CA VAL A 214 -12.02 -1.49 5.73
C VAL A 214 -10.71 -2.23 5.48
N GLN A 215 -9.85 -2.29 6.48
CA GLN A 215 -8.51 -2.86 6.34
C GLN A 215 -8.49 -4.37 6.06
N PRO A 216 -9.16 -5.21 6.85
CA PRO A 216 -9.11 -6.65 6.60
C PRO A 216 -9.68 -7.04 5.23
N ILE A 217 -10.78 -6.41 4.80
CA ILE A 217 -11.40 -6.69 3.51
C ILE A 217 -10.49 -6.20 2.37
N ALA A 218 -10.02 -4.95 2.45
CA ALA A 218 -9.16 -4.36 1.43
C ALA A 218 -7.86 -5.14 1.28
N PHE A 219 -7.15 -5.43 2.36
CA PHE A 219 -5.89 -6.17 2.29
C PHE A 219 -6.08 -7.62 1.84
N ALA A 220 -7.15 -8.30 2.25
CA ALA A 220 -7.46 -9.63 1.73
C ALA A 220 -7.69 -9.59 0.22
N ALA A 221 -8.46 -8.63 -0.29
CA ALA A 221 -8.75 -8.46 -1.70
C ALA A 221 -7.49 -8.08 -2.51
N ILE A 222 -6.72 -7.09 -2.05
CA ILE A 222 -5.49 -6.64 -2.71
C ILE A 222 -4.45 -7.76 -2.79
N ASN A 223 -4.30 -8.58 -1.74
CA ASN A 223 -3.39 -9.73 -1.77
C ASN A 223 -3.90 -10.89 -2.63
N LEU A 224 -5.20 -10.97 -2.89
CA LEU A 224 -5.80 -12.00 -3.73
C LEU A 224 -5.79 -11.63 -5.22
N ALA A 225 -5.94 -10.35 -5.56
CA ALA A 225 -6.02 -9.87 -6.95
C ALA A 225 -4.85 -10.32 -7.84
N PRO A 226 -3.57 -10.31 -7.39
CA PRO A 226 -2.43 -10.76 -8.22
C PRO A 226 -2.44 -12.22 -8.59
N ARG A 227 -3.32 -13.04 -8.01
CA ARG A 227 -3.49 -14.45 -8.41
C ARG A 227 -4.25 -14.58 -9.74
N TYR A 228 -5.02 -13.56 -10.09
CA TYR A 228 -5.91 -13.55 -11.26
C TYR A 228 -5.50 -12.50 -12.30
N LEU A 229 -4.73 -11.48 -11.90
CA LEU A 229 -4.34 -10.34 -12.74
C LEU A 229 -2.83 -10.22 -12.87
N PRO A 230 -2.33 -9.80 -14.03
CA PRO A 230 -0.94 -9.38 -14.18
C PRO A 230 -0.61 -8.20 -13.27
N ALA A 231 0.64 -8.14 -12.79
CA ALA A 231 1.10 -7.07 -11.90
C ALA A 231 0.84 -5.63 -12.43
N PRO A 232 1.00 -5.33 -13.75
CA PRO A 232 0.66 -4.01 -14.27
C PRO A 232 -0.81 -3.63 -14.13
N GLU A 233 -1.74 -4.59 -14.29
CA GLU A 233 -3.18 -4.34 -14.12
C GLU A 233 -3.52 -4.06 -12.65
N VAL A 234 -2.91 -4.78 -11.72
CA VAL A 234 -3.06 -4.49 -10.28
C VAL A 234 -2.53 -3.10 -9.94
N GLY A 235 -1.38 -2.71 -10.50
CA GLY A 235 -0.83 -1.36 -10.34
C GLY A 235 -1.75 -0.25 -10.84
N LEU A 236 -2.44 -0.46 -11.98
CA LEU A 236 -3.44 0.49 -12.48
C LEU A 236 -4.65 0.62 -11.54
N ILE A 237 -5.11 -0.50 -10.98
CA ILE A 237 -6.22 -0.50 -10.02
C ILE A 237 -5.82 0.31 -8.77
N MET A 238 -4.58 0.21 -8.29
CA MET A 238 -4.11 0.96 -7.13
C MET A 238 -4.08 2.49 -7.37
N LEU A 239 -4.00 2.97 -8.62
CA LEU A 239 -4.12 4.40 -8.91
C LEU A 239 -5.50 4.99 -8.55
N LEU A 240 -6.53 4.14 -8.43
CA LEU A 240 -7.85 4.59 -7.95
C LEU A 240 -7.78 5.17 -6.54
N GLU A 241 -6.98 4.59 -5.65
CA GLU A 241 -6.80 5.10 -4.29
C GLU A 241 -6.15 6.50 -4.32
N THR A 242 -5.17 6.71 -5.17
CA THR A 242 -4.47 8.00 -5.29
C THR A 242 -5.39 9.13 -5.76
N VAL A 243 -6.42 8.80 -6.54
CA VAL A 243 -7.40 9.79 -7.02
C VAL A 243 -8.58 9.91 -6.06
N LEU A 244 -9.16 8.78 -5.64
CA LEU A 244 -10.37 8.77 -4.81
C LEU A 244 -10.10 9.14 -3.36
N GLY A 245 -8.92 8.81 -2.81
CA GLY A 245 -8.56 9.16 -1.44
C GLY A 245 -8.60 10.67 -1.17
N PRO A 246 -7.86 11.51 -1.94
CA PRO A 246 -7.95 12.96 -1.81
C PRO A 246 -9.34 13.51 -2.11
N LEU A 247 -10.08 12.90 -3.04
CA LEU A 247 -11.44 13.31 -3.36
C LEU A 247 -12.37 13.16 -2.17
N TRP A 248 -12.31 12.05 -1.43
CA TRP A 248 -13.06 11.86 -0.19
C TRP A 248 -12.76 12.95 0.83
N VAL A 249 -11.48 13.23 1.06
CA VAL A 249 -11.05 14.25 2.03
C VAL A 249 -11.46 15.64 1.60
N TRP A 250 -11.41 15.97 0.31
CA TRP A 250 -11.91 17.22 -0.22
C TRP A 250 -13.41 17.38 -0.02
N VAL A 251 -14.21 16.35 -0.35
CA VAL A 251 -15.68 16.42 -0.24
C VAL A 251 -16.15 16.49 1.21
N PHE A 252 -15.53 15.75 2.13
CA PHE A 252 -16.01 15.64 3.51
C PHE A 252 -15.32 16.61 4.48
N LEU A 253 -14.07 16.99 4.23
CA LEU A 253 -13.29 17.85 5.12
C LEU A 253 -12.92 19.20 4.49
N ASN A 254 -13.30 19.45 3.23
CA ASN A 254 -12.94 20.65 2.47
C ASN A 254 -11.42 20.90 2.38
N GLU A 255 -10.60 19.86 2.51
CA GLU A 255 -9.16 19.94 2.34
C GLU A 255 -8.82 19.94 0.84
N VAL A 256 -8.66 21.14 0.29
CA VAL A 256 -8.35 21.33 -1.15
C VAL A 256 -6.85 21.16 -1.37
N PRO A 257 -6.42 20.28 -2.30
CA PRO A 257 -5.02 20.17 -2.67
C PRO A 257 -4.46 21.49 -3.19
N SER A 258 -3.20 21.82 -2.89
CA SER A 258 -2.55 23.02 -3.37
C SER A 258 -2.34 22.98 -4.90
N ARG A 259 -2.09 24.14 -5.51
CA ARG A 259 -1.73 24.21 -6.93
C ARG A 259 -0.44 23.44 -7.24
N VAL A 260 0.52 23.46 -6.33
CA VAL A 260 1.80 22.73 -6.46
C VAL A 260 1.55 21.22 -6.37
N THR A 261 0.66 20.78 -5.46
CA THR A 261 0.22 19.40 -5.37
C THR A 261 -0.41 18.92 -6.69
N PHE A 262 -1.25 19.75 -7.36
CA PHE A 262 -1.80 19.40 -8.67
C PHE A 262 -0.72 19.24 -9.75
N VAL A 263 0.28 20.11 -9.77
CA VAL A 263 1.38 20.03 -10.74
C VAL A 263 2.29 18.83 -10.45
N GLY A 264 2.79 18.69 -9.23
CA GLY A 264 3.67 17.58 -8.83
C GLY A 264 2.97 16.23 -8.95
N GLY A 265 1.72 16.15 -8.46
CA GLY A 265 0.88 14.96 -8.54
C GLY A 265 0.51 14.60 -9.99
N GLY A 266 0.23 15.59 -10.82
CA GLY A 266 0.00 15.40 -12.26
C GLY A 266 1.20 14.74 -12.94
N LEU A 267 2.42 15.18 -12.65
CA LEU A 267 3.66 14.57 -13.16
C LEU A 267 3.78 13.10 -12.69
N VAL A 268 3.51 12.82 -11.41
CA VAL A 268 3.55 11.45 -10.88
C VAL A 268 2.53 10.55 -11.58
N LEU A 269 1.28 10.99 -11.70
CA LEU A 269 0.22 10.21 -12.35
C LEU A 269 0.50 9.99 -13.84
N VAL A 270 0.96 11.01 -14.57
CA VAL A 270 1.35 10.88 -15.98
C VAL A 270 2.47 9.86 -16.15
N ALA A 271 3.51 9.91 -15.30
CA ALA A 271 4.61 8.94 -15.32
C ALA A 271 4.13 7.50 -15.10
N LEU A 272 3.21 7.30 -14.14
CA LEU A 272 2.66 5.99 -13.81
C LEU A 272 1.77 5.45 -14.94
N ILE A 273 0.85 6.26 -15.47
CA ILE A 273 -0.02 5.88 -16.58
C ILE A 273 0.83 5.56 -17.82
N PHE A 274 1.80 6.41 -18.15
CA PHE A 274 2.73 6.18 -19.25
C PHE A 274 3.45 4.83 -19.13
N ASN A 275 4.06 4.58 -17.96
CA ASN A 275 4.76 3.31 -17.71
C ASN A 275 3.82 2.10 -17.79
N ALA A 276 2.62 2.20 -17.22
CA ALA A 276 1.63 1.13 -17.20
C ALA A 276 1.09 0.82 -18.62
N VAL A 277 0.71 1.83 -19.39
CA VAL A 277 0.21 1.66 -20.77
C VAL A 277 1.26 1.03 -21.67
N LEU A 278 2.51 1.49 -21.59
CA LEU A 278 3.61 0.88 -22.36
C LEU A 278 3.93 -0.54 -21.88
N SER A 279 3.72 -0.85 -20.60
CA SER A 279 3.89 -2.22 -20.08
C SER A 279 2.87 -3.19 -20.69
N LEU A 280 1.63 -2.77 -20.84
CA LEU A 280 0.56 -3.59 -21.44
C LEU A 280 0.78 -3.83 -22.96
N ARG A 281 1.46 -2.92 -23.65
CA ARG A 281 1.74 -3.04 -25.09
C ARG A 281 2.93 -3.94 -25.42
N THR A 282 3.77 -4.28 -24.44
CA THR A 282 4.97 -5.10 -24.65
C THR A 282 4.66 -6.54 -24.23
N PRO A 283 4.63 -7.53 -25.15
CA PRO A 283 4.40 -8.93 -24.80
C PRO A 283 5.44 -9.41 -23.79
N SER A 284 5.02 -10.19 -22.81
CA SER A 284 5.92 -10.76 -21.82
C SER A 284 6.92 -11.73 -22.49
N SER A 285 8.12 -11.81 -21.95
CA SER A 285 9.16 -12.73 -22.48
C SER A 285 8.72 -14.20 -22.47
N SER A 286 7.74 -14.57 -21.63
CA SER A 286 7.13 -15.91 -21.61
C SER A 286 6.24 -16.18 -22.83
N GLU A 287 5.57 -15.17 -23.37
CA GLU A 287 4.77 -15.29 -24.61
C GLU A 287 5.66 -15.43 -25.84
N LYS A 288 6.82 -14.76 -25.87
CA LYS A 288 7.80 -14.92 -26.97
C LYS A 288 8.38 -16.34 -27.02
N SER A 289 8.61 -16.98 -25.87
CA SER A 289 9.11 -18.37 -25.80
C SER A 289 8.10 -19.37 -26.33
N SER A 290 6.80 -19.18 -26.10
CA SER A 290 5.76 -20.07 -26.59
C SER A 290 5.51 -19.95 -28.09
N LEU A 291 5.74 -18.78 -28.69
CA LEU A 291 5.60 -18.55 -30.13
C LEU A 291 6.77 -19.12 -30.94
N THR A 292 7.97 -19.19 -30.36
CA THR A 292 9.14 -19.78 -31.00
C THR A 292 9.17 -21.31 -30.94
N THR A 293 8.44 -21.93 -30.00
CA THR A 293 8.37 -23.39 -29.84
C THR A 293 7.31 -24.04 -30.73
N ASN A 294 6.40 -23.28 -31.31
CA ASN A 294 5.30 -23.74 -32.20
C ASN A 294 5.52 -23.44 -33.68
N SER A 295 6.76 -23.20 -34.14
CA SER A 295 7.06 -23.15 -35.56
C SER A 295 7.21 -24.60 -36.08
N PRO A 296 6.32 -25.12 -36.91
CA PRO A 296 6.50 -26.44 -37.52
C PRO A 296 7.68 -26.40 -38.49
N VAL A 297 8.58 -27.34 -38.34
CA VAL A 297 9.66 -27.67 -39.29
C VAL A 297 9.06 -28.42 -40.50
#